data_ca6ad221c747fea53182a90206a3948e
#
_entry.id   ca6ad221c747fea53182a90206a3948e
#
_cell.length_a   1.000
_cell.length_b   1.000
_cell.length_c   1.000
_cell.angle_alpha   90.00
_cell.angle_beta   90.00
_cell.angle_gamma   90.00
#
_symmetry.space_group_name_H-M   'P 1'
#
loop_
_entity.id
_entity.type
_entity.pdbx_description
1 polymer ?
#
loop_
_entity_poly.entity_id
_entity_poly.type
_entity_poly.pdbx_seq_one_letter_code
_entity_poly.pdbx_strand_id
1 'polypeptide(L)'
;MLNGDKRPAICVAEVGFAKFTESARALGWQVLRHDDGLIEENRELVALVLLDDESAAAGARVLFQHALFAALSADSDADLCIPATADTEQIRQLLRHSEGHWRRNLKVTQLATEVGIRRQRLRQLSDIGTQLSTQVNLDALLDTILTESRKIATCEGGSLYLADRRGEEPTLVFKLAQNDAFDVPFVETRLPMTSASIAGHVATFGEELNIADVYALEPGLPYRFNRSFDDKMGYHTSSMLVMPMRDHRQEVVGVLQFVNRRDRTGKLTEFDQEIVEVLRALASQAAISIQRNALVRNINELFEGFVRASVKTIEHRDPSTSGHSFRVAESTVQLMELLPQSNNARFRGLVLSSESLREIRYAALLHDFGKIGVREEVLLKANKLSGDRFGILQYRFELQRERLRRRAVEKELHLLHHNAMDIEVARRRVHRDLEKQLSVLDDYWDAVVRANKPNLLEDGDFQHLIEIREERFLDLDGTISGLIDDNDLLALSVRRGSLTPAERREIQSHVVHTREFLSVLPWPTELSAIPAIAGAHHERLDGSGYPDGLIGDQIPLAARVMAVCDIFDALTAMDRPYKSAISSSQAASILQEEARRGLIDQDIVDIFLDARLHESLMKVVNG
;
A
#
# COMPACT_ATOMS: atom_id res chain seq x y z
N MET A 1 -3.25 -8.04 51.31
CA MET A 1 -2.40 -7.44 52.38
C MET A 1 -2.61 -8.26 53.65
N LEU A 2 -1.66 -9.12 54.01
CA LEU A 2 -1.64 -9.74 55.32
C LEU A 2 -1.09 -8.69 56.30
N ASN A 3 -1.95 -8.21 57.18
CA ASN A 3 -1.60 -7.23 58.23
C ASN A 3 -0.37 -7.68 58.99
N GLY A 4 0.62 -6.77 59.19
CA GLY A 4 1.90 -7.01 59.85
C GLY A 4 1.89 -7.40 61.33
N ASP A 5 0.70 -7.73 61.85
CA ASP A 5 0.45 -8.08 63.29
C ASP A 5 0.12 -9.56 63.52
N LYS A 6 0.13 -10.40 62.49
CA LYS A 6 -0.13 -11.84 62.72
C LYS A 6 1.07 -12.51 63.32
N ARG A 7 0.91 -13.10 64.49
CA ARG A 7 1.98 -13.84 65.22
C ARG A 7 2.09 -15.25 64.67
N PRO A 8 3.33 -15.80 64.59
CA PRO A 8 3.54 -17.16 64.12
C PRO A 8 2.85 -18.19 65.03
N ALA A 9 2.45 -19.29 64.44
CA ALA A 9 1.88 -20.43 65.13
C ALA A 9 2.84 -21.61 65.13
N ILE A 10 2.76 -22.43 66.18
CA ILE A 10 3.44 -23.72 66.27
C ILE A 10 2.37 -24.83 66.14
N CYS A 11 2.62 -25.79 65.27
CA CYS A 11 1.82 -26.99 65.18
C CYS A 11 2.52 -28.14 65.93
N VAL A 12 1.79 -28.82 66.77
CA VAL A 12 2.34 -29.93 67.60
C VAL A 12 1.56 -31.20 67.30
N ALA A 13 2.26 -32.24 66.83
CA ALA A 13 1.66 -33.49 66.42
C ALA A 13 1.19 -34.37 67.61
N GLU A 14 1.92 -34.32 68.74
CA GLU A 14 1.59 -35.16 69.97
C GLU A 14 2.08 -34.56 71.29
N VAL A 15 1.89 -35.35 72.39
CA VAL A 15 1.95 -34.95 73.82
C VAL A 15 3.40 -34.66 74.33
N GLY A 16 4.45 -35.04 73.62
CA GLY A 16 5.84 -35.00 74.12
C GLY A 16 6.47 -33.59 74.24
N PHE A 17 5.86 -32.53 73.64
CA PHE A 17 6.43 -31.20 73.52
C PHE A 17 5.94 -30.14 74.51
N ALA A 18 5.56 -30.56 75.74
CA ALA A 18 4.97 -29.67 76.75
C ALA A 18 5.83 -28.41 77.03
N LYS A 19 7.15 -28.54 77.17
CA LYS A 19 8.04 -27.41 77.40
C LYS A 19 8.09 -26.44 76.22
N PHE A 20 8.03 -26.93 74.98
CA PHE A 20 7.94 -26.12 73.79
C PHE A 20 6.68 -25.32 73.69
N THR A 21 5.54 -25.97 73.94
CA THR A 21 4.25 -25.32 73.89
C THR A 21 4.10 -24.23 74.96
N GLU A 22 4.65 -24.45 76.17
CA GLU A 22 4.69 -23.45 77.23
C GLU A 22 5.60 -22.26 76.86
N SER A 23 6.83 -22.50 76.32
CA SER A 23 7.72 -21.49 75.87
C SER A 23 7.19 -20.69 74.67
N ALA A 24 6.52 -21.34 73.73
CA ALA A 24 5.88 -20.70 72.59
C ALA A 24 4.71 -19.78 73.04
N ARG A 25 3.87 -20.23 73.94
CA ARG A 25 2.82 -19.39 74.54
C ARG A 25 3.36 -18.20 75.30
N ALA A 26 4.45 -18.38 76.06
CA ALA A 26 5.16 -17.27 76.72
C ALA A 26 5.72 -16.22 75.79
N LEU A 27 6.05 -16.60 74.55
CA LEU A 27 6.48 -15.71 73.48
C LEU A 27 5.32 -15.16 72.64
N GLY A 28 4.09 -15.54 72.99
CA GLY A 28 2.89 -15.09 72.33
C GLY A 28 2.57 -15.82 71.01
N TRP A 29 3.15 -17.02 70.80
CA TRP A 29 2.79 -17.87 69.66
C TRP A 29 1.47 -18.59 69.87
N GLN A 30 0.73 -18.81 68.81
CA GLN A 30 -0.42 -19.69 68.81
C GLN A 30 0.04 -21.15 68.72
N VAL A 31 -0.49 -22.03 69.56
CA VAL A 31 -0.20 -23.46 69.55
C VAL A 31 -1.40 -24.19 68.98
N LEU A 32 -1.22 -24.80 67.81
CA LEU A 32 -2.20 -25.59 67.09
C LEU A 32 -1.89 -27.08 67.29
N ARG A 33 -2.90 -27.91 67.53
CA ARG A 33 -2.74 -29.38 67.56
C ARG A 33 -3.19 -29.97 66.28
N HIS A 34 -2.55 -31.06 65.85
CA HIS A 34 -2.87 -31.76 64.60
C HIS A 34 -4.35 -32.06 64.39
N ASP A 35 -5.06 -32.32 65.48
CA ASP A 35 -6.52 -32.68 65.50
C ASP A 35 -7.43 -31.44 65.51
N ASP A 36 -6.90 -30.25 65.62
CA ASP A 36 -7.68 -29.03 65.63
C ASP A 36 -8.13 -28.68 64.23
N GLY A 37 -9.42 -28.63 63.90
CA GLY A 37 -9.97 -28.24 62.63
C GLY A 37 -9.57 -26.79 62.13
N LEU A 38 -8.85 -26.08 63.01
CA LEU A 38 -8.29 -24.72 62.70
C LEU A 38 -6.99 -24.75 61.87
N ILE A 39 -6.43 -25.92 61.59
CA ILE A 39 -5.15 -26.04 60.88
C ILE A 39 -5.28 -25.58 59.41
N GLU A 40 -6.36 -25.94 58.72
CA GLU A 40 -6.56 -25.53 57.30
C GLU A 40 -6.70 -24.01 57.14
N GLU A 41 -7.39 -23.34 58.06
CA GLU A 41 -7.56 -21.89 58.05
C GLU A 41 -6.28 -21.13 58.43
N ASN A 42 -5.38 -21.74 59.19
CA ASN A 42 -4.18 -21.09 59.74
C ASN A 42 -2.87 -21.65 59.20
N ARG A 43 -2.87 -22.53 58.21
CA ARG A 43 -1.67 -23.21 57.65
C ARG A 43 -0.53 -22.25 57.24
N GLU A 44 -0.86 -21.05 56.81
CA GLU A 44 0.13 -20.03 56.41
C GLU A 44 0.82 -19.36 57.61
N LEU A 45 0.23 -19.46 58.78
CA LEU A 45 0.76 -18.90 60.03
C LEU A 45 1.70 -19.85 60.77
N VAL A 46 1.76 -21.12 60.37
CA VAL A 46 2.58 -22.13 61.05
C VAL A 46 4.06 -21.89 60.71
N ALA A 47 4.87 -21.55 61.66
CA ALA A 47 6.30 -21.30 61.55
C ALA A 47 7.18 -22.49 61.97
N LEU A 48 6.66 -23.37 62.78
CA LEU A 48 7.36 -24.56 63.30
C LEU A 48 6.38 -25.72 63.44
N VAL A 49 6.77 -26.88 62.93
CA VAL A 49 6.03 -28.15 63.09
C VAL A 49 6.93 -29.07 63.90
N LEU A 50 6.38 -29.59 65.03
CA LEU A 50 7.06 -30.55 65.92
C LEU A 50 6.51 -31.94 65.62
N LEU A 51 7.38 -32.88 65.24
CA LEU A 51 7.02 -34.23 64.81
C LEU A 51 7.66 -35.26 65.77
N ASP A 52 6.87 -36.27 66.18
CA ASP A 52 7.38 -37.41 66.95
C ASP A 52 7.80 -38.60 66.05
N ASP A 53 7.28 -38.69 64.84
CA ASP A 53 7.55 -39.80 63.93
C ASP A 53 7.81 -39.30 62.48
N GLU A 54 8.70 -40.00 61.76
CA GLU A 54 9.11 -39.75 60.39
C GLU A 54 7.98 -39.88 59.36
N SER A 55 7.03 -40.76 59.61
CA SER A 55 5.93 -41.04 58.66
C SER A 55 5.01 -39.85 58.44
N ALA A 56 4.96 -38.92 59.41
CA ALA A 56 4.11 -37.72 59.33
C ALA A 56 4.82 -36.55 58.58
N ALA A 57 6.12 -36.59 58.39
CA ALA A 57 6.93 -35.47 57.85
C ALA A 57 6.56 -35.12 56.38
N ALA A 58 6.39 -36.14 55.54
CA ALA A 58 6.14 -35.92 54.12
C ALA A 58 4.77 -35.26 53.84
N GLY A 59 3.72 -35.71 54.55
CA GLY A 59 2.37 -35.13 54.46
C GLY A 59 2.30 -33.72 55.05
N ALA A 60 3.00 -33.49 56.17
CA ALA A 60 3.04 -32.18 56.82
C ALA A 60 3.81 -31.13 55.97
N ARG A 61 4.89 -31.50 55.25
CA ARG A 61 5.62 -30.59 54.34
C ARG A 61 4.75 -30.06 53.21
N VAL A 62 3.81 -30.84 52.71
CA VAL A 62 2.85 -30.37 51.68
C VAL A 62 1.88 -29.35 52.27
N LEU A 63 1.48 -29.51 53.49
CA LEU A 63 0.51 -28.62 54.18
C LEU A 63 1.17 -27.31 54.67
N PHE A 64 2.42 -27.36 55.12
CA PHE A 64 3.10 -26.25 55.77
C PHE A 64 4.36 -25.82 55.03
N GLN A 65 4.21 -25.29 53.87
CA GLN A 65 5.33 -24.95 52.94
C GLN A 65 6.35 -23.95 53.47
N HIS A 66 6.00 -23.18 54.50
CA HIS A 66 6.85 -22.11 55.03
C HIS A 66 7.41 -22.43 56.43
N ALA A 67 6.99 -23.56 57.02
CA ALA A 67 7.39 -23.96 58.36
C ALA A 67 8.76 -24.69 58.37
N LEU A 68 9.50 -24.56 59.47
CA LEU A 68 10.57 -25.49 59.82
C LEU A 68 9.99 -26.73 60.50
N PHE A 69 10.59 -27.85 60.18
CA PHE A 69 10.22 -29.13 60.81
C PHE A 69 11.29 -29.51 61.80
N ALA A 70 10.88 -29.81 63.03
CA ALA A 70 11.78 -30.21 64.10
C ALA A 70 11.31 -31.54 64.72
N ALA A 71 12.26 -32.43 64.98
CA ALA A 71 12.00 -33.73 65.59
C ALA A 71 12.94 -33.99 66.79
N LEU A 72 12.52 -34.89 67.69
CA LEU A 72 13.34 -35.30 68.85
C LEU A 72 14.36 -36.38 68.51
N SER A 73 14.29 -37.00 67.33
CA SER A 73 15.24 -38.03 66.88
C SER A 73 16.31 -37.45 65.97
N ALA A 74 17.55 -37.88 66.15
CA ALA A 74 18.68 -37.47 65.31
C ALA A 74 18.65 -38.09 63.91
N ASP A 75 17.89 -39.15 63.68
CA ASP A 75 17.77 -39.89 62.41
C ASP A 75 16.57 -39.46 61.57
N SER A 76 15.92 -38.36 61.96
CA SER A 76 14.74 -37.86 61.25
C SER A 76 15.11 -36.92 60.10
N ASP A 77 14.29 -36.91 59.01
CA ASP A 77 14.39 -36.02 57.87
C ASP A 77 13.87 -34.59 58.18
N ALA A 78 13.88 -34.22 59.44
CA ALA A 78 13.48 -32.90 59.89
C ALA A 78 14.57 -31.85 59.65
N ASP A 79 14.19 -30.58 59.46
CA ASP A 79 15.11 -29.47 59.22
C ASP A 79 15.96 -29.18 60.47
N LEU A 80 15.47 -29.56 61.65
CA LEU A 80 16.14 -29.36 62.92
C LEU A 80 15.92 -30.57 63.84
N CYS A 81 17.01 -31.02 64.49
CA CYS A 81 16.95 -32.00 65.58
C CYS A 81 16.95 -31.29 66.92
N ILE A 82 16.02 -31.63 67.80
CA ILE A 82 15.88 -31.03 69.13
C ILE A 82 16.34 -32.06 70.15
N PRO A 83 17.41 -31.83 70.91
CA PRO A 83 17.79 -32.75 71.99
C PRO A 83 16.68 -32.86 73.03
N ALA A 84 16.39 -34.07 73.47
CA ALA A 84 15.40 -34.31 74.57
C ALA A 84 15.74 -33.57 75.85
N THR A 85 17.02 -33.19 76.05
CA THR A 85 17.58 -32.43 77.16
C THR A 85 17.59 -30.93 76.98
N ALA A 86 16.99 -30.41 75.88
CA ALA A 86 17.06 -28.97 75.57
C ALA A 86 16.52 -28.11 76.72
N ASP A 87 17.26 -27.10 77.08
CA ASP A 87 16.83 -26.14 78.11
C ASP A 87 15.91 -25.05 77.52
N THR A 88 15.37 -24.20 78.37
CA THR A 88 14.43 -23.16 78.00
C THR A 88 15.06 -22.11 77.06
N GLU A 89 16.36 -21.82 77.19
CA GLU A 89 17.02 -20.83 76.33
C GLU A 89 17.27 -21.40 74.94
N GLN A 90 17.67 -22.66 74.82
CA GLN A 90 17.80 -23.37 73.56
C GLN A 90 16.47 -23.44 72.81
N ILE A 91 15.37 -23.69 73.54
CA ILE A 91 14.03 -23.68 72.97
C ILE A 91 13.67 -22.28 72.45
N ARG A 92 13.95 -21.21 73.17
CA ARG A 92 13.71 -19.83 72.74
C ARG A 92 14.54 -19.48 71.51
N GLN A 93 15.78 -19.88 71.42
CA GLN A 93 16.63 -19.64 70.25
C GLN A 93 16.06 -20.34 68.99
N LEU A 94 15.61 -21.58 69.15
CA LEU A 94 14.97 -22.32 68.07
C LEU A 94 13.69 -21.64 67.57
N LEU A 95 12.81 -21.22 68.49
CA LEU A 95 11.58 -20.52 68.16
C LEU A 95 11.85 -19.21 67.41
N ARG A 96 12.87 -18.41 67.84
CA ARG A 96 13.27 -17.20 67.11
C ARG A 96 13.85 -17.51 65.73
N HIS A 97 14.59 -18.61 65.61
CA HIS A 97 15.14 -19.06 64.33
C HIS A 97 14.00 -19.47 63.37
N SER A 98 13.06 -20.23 63.86
CA SER A 98 11.88 -20.66 63.09
C SER A 98 11.02 -19.49 62.66
N GLU A 99 10.81 -18.49 63.52
CA GLU A 99 10.09 -17.25 63.14
C GLU A 99 10.84 -16.49 62.03
N GLY A 100 12.17 -16.35 62.14
CA GLY A 100 13.00 -15.69 61.14
C GLY A 100 12.98 -16.42 59.78
N HIS A 101 13.00 -17.76 59.79
CA HIS A 101 12.89 -18.60 58.60
C HIS A 101 11.50 -18.45 57.95
N TRP A 102 10.42 -18.60 58.70
CA TRP A 102 9.05 -18.42 58.23
C TRP A 102 8.84 -17.05 57.60
N ARG A 103 9.24 -15.96 58.25
CA ARG A 103 9.10 -14.60 57.74
C ARG A 103 9.86 -14.42 56.42
N ARG A 104 11.06 -15.00 56.28
CA ARG A 104 11.82 -14.96 55.03
C ARG A 104 11.13 -15.74 53.94
N ASN A 105 10.68 -16.95 54.18
CA ASN A 105 10.01 -17.78 53.20
C ASN A 105 8.66 -17.17 52.75
N LEU A 106 7.90 -16.64 53.68
CA LEU A 106 6.65 -15.95 53.37
C LEU A 106 6.92 -14.74 52.44
N LYS A 107 7.94 -13.96 52.75
CA LYS A 107 8.33 -12.81 51.91
C LYS A 107 8.83 -13.24 50.54
N VAL A 108 9.62 -14.32 50.46
CA VAL A 108 10.07 -14.87 49.15
C VAL A 108 8.91 -15.33 48.31
N THR A 109 7.95 -16.03 48.88
CA THR A 109 6.75 -16.50 48.18
C THR A 109 5.89 -15.33 47.70
N GLN A 110 5.69 -14.32 48.54
CA GLN A 110 4.98 -13.10 48.15
C GLN A 110 5.67 -12.39 46.97
N LEU A 111 7.00 -12.22 47.05
CA LEU A 111 7.79 -11.62 45.97
C LEU A 111 7.75 -12.48 44.70
N ALA A 112 7.86 -13.80 44.82
CA ALA A 112 7.77 -14.69 43.66
C ALA A 112 6.41 -14.61 42.98
N THR A 113 5.34 -14.53 43.74
CA THR A 113 3.96 -14.34 43.22
C THR A 113 3.85 -12.99 42.52
N GLU A 114 4.32 -11.92 43.14
CA GLU A 114 4.32 -10.57 42.54
C GLU A 114 5.12 -10.52 41.23
N VAL A 115 6.33 -11.10 41.22
CA VAL A 115 7.17 -11.22 40.01
C VAL A 115 6.47 -12.05 38.93
N GLY A 116 5.78 -13.15 39.33
CA GLY A 116 4.98 -13.98 38.42
C GLY A 116 3.89 -13.19 37.70
N ILE A 117 3.11 -12.42 38.48
CA ILE A 117 2.04 -11.57 37.97
C ILE A 117 2.62 -10.48 37.02
N ARG A 118 3.69 -9.80 37.43
CA ARG A 118 4.34 -8.78 36.59
C ARG A 118 4.86 -9.38 35.28
N ARG A 119 5.49 -10.57 35.36
CA ARG A 119 5.99 -11.27 34.17
C ARG A 119 4.87 -11.67 33.19
N GLN A 120 3.75 -12.12 33.69
CA GLN A 120 2.59 -12.46 32.88
C GLN A 120 2.01 -11.22 32.19
N ARG A 121 1.90 -10.09 32.88
CA ARG A 121 1.43 -8.82 32.30
C ARG A 121 2.36 -8.32 31.20
N LEU A 122 3.69 -8.38 31.42
CA LEU A 122 4.68 -7.99 30.39
C LEU A 122 4.55 -8.86 29.14
N ARG A 123 4.32 -10.15 29.27
CA ARG A 123 4.07 -11.04 28.12
C ARG A 123 2.81 -10.63 27.37
N GLN A 124 1.70 -10.42 28.07
CA GLN A 124 0.45 -9.96 27.43
C GLN A 124 0.64 -8.66 26.65
N LEU A 125 1.32 -7.66 27.24
CA LEU A 125 1.63 -6.40 26.55
C LEU A 125 2.50 -6.61 25.30
N SER A 126 3.50 -7.50 25.37
CA SER A 126 4.35 -7.83 24.24
C SER A 126 3.57 -8.52 23.11
N ASP A 127 2.69 -9.46 23.46
CA ASP A 127 1.87 -10.20 22.49
C ASP A 127 0.88 -9.25 21.78
N ILE A 128 0.20 -8.38 22.55
CA ILE A 128 -0.68 -7.35 21.99
C ILE A 128 0.11 -6.39 21.11
N GLY A 129 1.27 -5.91 21.56
CA GLY A 129 2.14 -5.04 20.76
C GLY A 129 2.53 -5.67 19.41
N THR A 130 2.81 -6.98 19.41
CA THR A 130 3.10 -7.73 18.17
C THR A 130 1.86 -7.81 17.27
N GLN A 131 0.70 -8.13 17.81
CA GLN A 131 -0.55 -8.16 17.05
C GLN A 131 -0.87 -6.79 16.44
N LEU A 132 -0.76 -5.71 17.21
CA LEU A 132 -1.00 -4.35 16.72
C LEU A 132 -0.01 -3.96 15.61
N SER A 133 1.24 -4.42 15.70
CA SER A 133 2.27 -4.10 14.71
C SER A 133 2.12 -4.86 13.38
N THR A 134 1.41 -5.98 13.35
CA THR A 134 1.20 -6.80 12.14
C THR A 134 -0.09 -6.46 11.40
N GLN A 135 -1.03 -5.76 12.03
CA GLN A 135 -2.29 -5.38 11.40
C GLN A 135 -2.08 -4.31 10.32
N VAL A 136 -2.51 -4.63 9.11
CA VAL A 136 -2.46 -3.72 7.95
C VAL A 136 -3.79 -2.96 7.79
N ASN A 137 -4.91 -3.61 8.11
CA ASN A 137 -6.24 -3.01 8.04
C ASN A 137 -6.49 -2.14 9.26
N LEU A 138 -6.83 -0.86 9.03
CA LEU A 138 -7.06 0.11 10.12
C LEU A 138 -8.24 -0.29 11.00
N ASP A 139 -9.37 -0.72 10.43
CA ASP A 139 -10.57 -1.04 11.21
C ASP A 139 -10.33 -2.27 12.11
N ALA A 140 -9.67 -3.30 11.60
CA ALA A 140 -9.25 -4.46 12.38
C ALA A 140 -8.23 -4.07 13.47
N LEU A 141 -7.33 -3.13 13.19
CA LEU A 141 -6.39 -2.59 14.19
C LEU A 141 -7.14 -1.88 15.33
N LEU A 142 -8.09 -1.00 15.00
CA LEU A 142 -8.87 -0.25 15.99
C LEU A 142 -9.72 -1.18 16.86
N ASP A 143 -10.35 -2.19 16.25
CA ASP A 143 -11.12 -3.21 16.97
C ASP A 143 -10.24 -4.01 17.95
N THR A 144 -9.06 -4.44 17.49
CA THR A 144 -8.10 -5.15 18.36
C THR A 144 -7.64 -4.27 19.52
N ILE A 145 -7.31 -3.00 19.27
CA ILE A 145 -6.91 -2.03 20.31
C ILE A 145 -8.00 -1.94 21.38
N LEU A 146 -9.23 -1.68 20.97
CA LEU A 146 -10.33 -1.47 21.91
C LEU A 146 -10.67 -2.74 22.68
N THR A 147 -10.74 -3.88 21.99
CA THR A 147 -11.05 -5.18 22.59
C THR A 147 -10.02 -5.59 23.64
N GLU A 148 -8.74 -5.54 23.32
CA GLU A 148 -7.68 -5.95 24.26
C GLU A 148 -7.54 -4.96 25.42
N SER A 149 -7.70 -3.67 25.16
CA SER A 149 -7.71 -2.66 26.24
C SER A 149 -8.87 -2.84 27.20
N ARG A 150 -10.09 -3.12 26.70
CA ARG A 150 -11.28 -3.39 27.54
C ARG A 150 -11.10 -4.65 28.41
N LYS A 151 -10.54 -5.72 27.85
CA LYS A 151 -10.24 -6.95 28.62
C LYS A 151 -9.32 -6.66 29.80
N ILE A 152 -8.26 -5.87 29.58
CA ILE A 152 -7.31 -5.48 30.63
C ILE A 152 -7.98 -4.55 31.65
N ALA A 153 -8.75 -3.59 31.17
CA ALA A 153 -9.50 -2.66 32.00
C ALA A 153 -10.59 -3.34 32.85
N THR A 154 -11.06 -4.50 32.42
CA THR A 154 -12.19 -5.23 33.03
C THR A 154 -13.43 -4.31 33.13
N CYS A 155 -13.76 -3.62 32.00
CA CYS A 155 -14.83 -2.62 31.95
C CYS A 155 -15.95 -3.03 31.00
N GLU A 156 -17.18 -2.53 31.26
CA GLU A 156 -18.37 -2.85 30.46
C GLU A 156 -18.31 -2.33 29.04
N GLY A 157 -17.78 -1.12 28.86
CA GLY A 157 -17.77 -0.48 27.57
C GLY A 157 -16.48 0.28 27.30
N GLY A 158 -16.25 0.55 26.02
CA GLY A 158 -15.16 1.39 25.56
C GLY A 158 -15.47 2.04 24.22
N SER A 159 -14.80 3.15 23.96
CA SER A 159 -14.91 3.92 22.72
C SER A 159 -13.54 4.36 22.26
N LEU A 160 -13.37 4.45 20.94
CA LEU A 160 -12.15 4.90 20.31
C LEU A 160 -12.44 6.07 19.37
N TYR A 161 -11.68 7.11 19.52
CA TYR A 161 -11.74 8.33 18.69
C TYR A 161 -10.40 8.56 18.01
N LEU A 162 -10.41 8.98 16.75
CA LEU A 162 -9.21 9.45 16.04
C LEU A 162 -9.24 10.96 15.87
N ALA A 163 -8.10 11.62 16.09
CA ALA A 163 -7.96 13.05 15.83
C ALA A 163 -7.82 13.30 14.33
N ASP A 164 -8.69 14.12 13.75
CA ASP A 164 -8.60 14.64 12.38
C ASP A 164 -8.32 16.15 12.42
N ARG A 165 -7.12 16.53 11.96
CA ARG A 165 -6.63 17.91 11.94
C ARG A 165 -6.52 18.48 10.52
N ARG A 166 -7.07 17.80 9.51
CA ARG A 166 -6.97 18.20 8.09
C ARG A 166 -7.94 19.32 7.71
N GLY A 167 -9.01 19.54 8.50
CA GLY A 167 -9.96 20.63 8.30
C GLY A 167 -9.53 21.94 8.94
N GLU A 168 -10.31 23.01 8.73
CA GLU A 168 -10.09 24.33 9.38
C GLU A 168 -10.17 24.22 10.90
N GLU A 169 -11.05 23.38 11.42
CA GLU A 169 -11.18 23.09 12.85
C GLU A 169 -10.85 21.61 13.13
N PRO A 170 -10.00 21.33 14.14
CA PRO A 170 -9.70 19.96 14.55
C PRO A 170 -10.94 19.24 15.08
N THR A 171 -11.14 17.99 14.67
CA THR A 171 -12.25 17.15 15.11
C THR A 171 -11.78 15.81 15.63
N LEU A 172 -12.56 15.22 16.54
CA LEU A 172 -12.47 13.80 16.91
C LEU A 172 -13.48 13.01 16.11
N VAL A 173 -13.00 12.05 15.36
CA VAL A 173 -13.83 11.11 14.61
C VAL A 173 -14.10 9.90 15.51
N PHE A 174 -15.35 9.70 15.89
CA PHE A 174 -15.81 8.53 16.64
C PHE A 174 -15.75 7.31 15.73
N LYS A 175 -14.81 6.40 15.95
CA LYS A 175 -14.51 5.29 15.04
C LYS A 175 -15.07 3.96 15.48
N LEU A 176 -15.14 3.72 16.77
CA LEU A 176 -15.56 2.42 17.31
C LEU A 176 -16.11 2.57 18.73
N ALA A 177 -17.14 1.81 19.02
CA ALA A 177 -17.64 1.60 20.38
C ALA A 177 -18.00 0.13 20.59
N GLN A 178 -17.74 -0.36 21.78
CA GLN A 178 -18.10 -1.70 22.23
C GLN A 178 -18.71 -1.60 23.63
N ASN A 179 -19.78 -2.37 23.90
CA ASN A 179 -20.38 -2.48 25.23
C ASN A 179 -20.92 -3.90 25.42
N ASP A 180 -20.69 -4.48 26.60
CA ASP A 180 -21.14 -5.85 26.91
C ASP A 180 -22.62 -5.92 27.36
N ALA A 181 -23.20 -4.77 27.74
CA ALA A 181 -24.59 -4.71 28.20
C ALA A 181 -25.61 -4.64 27.06
N PHE A 182 -25.21 -4.16 25.87
CA PHE A 182 -26.09 -4.00 24.70
C PHE A 182 -25.27 -3.78 23.41
N ASP A 183 -25.88 -4.09 22.28
CA ASP A 183 -25.30 -3.76 20.97
C ASP A 183 -25.35 -2.25 20.74
N VAL A 184 -24.19 -1.63 20.62
CA VAL A 184 -24.08 -0.19 20.36
C VAL A 184 -24.44 0.08 18.90
N PRO A 185 -25.53 0.81 18.59
CA PRO A 185 -25.80 1.25 17.23
C PRO A 185 -24.73 2.27 16.82
N PHE A 186 -23.72 1.79 16.09
CA PHE A 186 -22.57 2.61 15.72
C PHE A 186 -22.87 3.45 14.48
N VAL A 187 -22.71 4.77 14.61
CA VAL A 187 -22.69 5.71 13.50
C VAL A 187 -21.42 6.57 13.66
N GLU A 188 -20.55 6.54 12.66
CA GLU A 188 -19.38 7.40 12.63
C GLU A 188 -19.81 8.87 12.74
N THR A 189 -19.37 9.55 13.80
CA THR A 189 -19.72 10.94 14.10
C THR A 189 -18.46 11.76 14.30
N ARG A 190 -18.52 13.04 13.94
CA ARG A 190 -17.44 13.99 14.18
C ARG A 190 -17.81 14.89 15.35
N LEU A 191 -16.94 14.96 16.33
CA LEU A 191 -17.07 15.83 17.49
C LEU A 191 -16.02 16.94 17.42
N PRO A 192 -16.35 18.18 17.79
CA PRO A 192 -15.34 19.23 17.89
C PRO A 192 -14.25 18.84 18.91
N MET A 193 -12.98 19.06 18.56
CA MET A 193 -11.86 18.84 19.46
C MET A 193 -11.70 20.07 20.38
N THR A 194 -12.63 20.19 21.33
CA THR A 194 -12.68 21.31 22.28
C THR A 194 -12.76 20.78 23.71
N SER A 195 -12.48 21.64 24.69
CA SER A 195 -12.55 21.27 26.10
C SER A 195 -13.98 21.01 26.63
N ALA A 196 -15.03 21.23 25.82
CA ALA A 196 -16.42 21.10 26.28
C ALA A 196 -16.83 19.65 26.60
N SER A 197 -16.27 18.65 25.94
CA SER A 197 -16.48 17.23 26.22
C SER A 197 -15.27 16.60 26.89
N ILE A 198 -15.45 15.51 27.65
CA ILE A 198 -14.35 14.81 28.33
C ILE A 198 -13.32 14.31 27.30
N ALA A 199 -13.76 13.63 26.23
CA ALA A 199 -12.87 13.15 25.18
C ALA A 199 -12.18 14.30 24.43
N GLY A 200 -12.91 15.39 24.15
CA GLY A 200 -12.35 16.60 23.50
C GLY A 200 -11.31 17.29 24.38
N HIS A 201 -11.55 17.36 25.68
CA HIS A 201 -10.59 17.90 26.66
C HIS A 201 -9.27 17.09 26.63
N VAL A 202 -9.36 15.76 26.77
CA VAL A 202 -8.20 14.87 26.71
C VAL A 202 -7.48 14.99 25.37
N ALA A 203 -8.20 15.12 24.26
CA ALA A 203 -7.60 15.31 22.93
C ALA A 203 -6.87 16.65 22.79
N THR A 204 -7.38 17.70 23.43
CA THR A 204 -6.83 19.05 23.32
C THR A 204 -5.60 19.24 24.21
N PHE A 205 -5.68 18.81 25.48
CA PHE A 205 -4.61 19.02 26.46
C PHE A 205 -3.70 17.80 26.60
N GLY A 206 -4.14 16.63 26.14
CA GLY A 206 -3.37 15.40 26.25
C GLY A 206 -3.31 14.79 27.66
N GLU A 207 -4.05 15.32 28.61
CA GLU A 207 -4.09 14.84 29.99
C GLU A 207 -5.08 13.67 30.11
N GLU A 208 -4.69 12.60 30.80
CA GLU A 208 -5.61 11.50 31.11
C GLU A 208 -6.57 11.91 32.22
N LEU A 209 -7.80 11.44 32.14
CA LEU A 209 -8.82 11.67 33.15
C LEU A 209 -9.35 10.33 33.68
N ASN A 210 -9.17 10.11 34.98
CA ASN A 210 -9.75 8.96 35.71
C ASN A 210 -10.84 9.49 36.63
N ILE A 211 -12.10 9.22 36.30
CA ILE A 211 -13.29 9.79 36.95
C ILE A 211 -14.05 8.64 37.64
N ALA A 212 -14.19 8.75 38.96
CA ALA A 212 -14.87 7.74 39.76
C ALA A 212 -16.38 7.71 39.50
N ASP A 213 -16.99 8.88 39.31
CA ASP A 213 -18.42 9.03 38.99
C ASP A 213 -18.63 10.26 38.09
N VAL A 214 -19.06 10.02 36.82
CA VAL A 214 -19.28 11.07 35.83
C VAL A 214 -20.49 11.95 36.15
N TYR A 215 -21.42 11.48 37.01
CA TYR A 215 -22.58 12.27 37.45
C TYR A 215 -22.25 13.17 38.64
N ALA A 216 -21.14 12.89 39.35
CA ALA A 216 -20.66 13.66 40.49
C ALA A 216 -19.52 14.63 40.16
N LEU A 217 -19.38 15.04 38.90
CA LEU A 217 -18.36 15.99 38.49
C LEU A 217 -18.53 17.36 39.18
N GLU A 218 -17.44 17.93 39.68
CA GLU A 218 -17.42 19.22 40.34
C GLU A 218 -17.90 20.35 39.42
N PRO A 219 -18.71 21.31 39.92
CA PRO A 219 -19.10 22.47 39.16
C PRO A 219 -17.88 23.34 38.85
N GLY A 220 -17.72 23.74 37.58
CA GLY A 220 -16.62 24.63 37.15
C GLY A 220 -15.50 23.95 36.37
N LEU A 221 -15.54 22.62 36.21
CA LEU A 221 -14.62 21.90 35.34
C LEU A 221 -14.80 22.36 33.89
N PRO A 222 -13.70 22.40 33.08
CA PRO A 222 -13.75 22.83 31.69
C PRO A 222 -14.49 21.85 30.76
N TYR A 223 -14.79 20.65 31.22
CA TYR A 223 -15.48 19.59 30.47
C TYR A 223 -16.75 19.14 31.18
N ARG A 224 -17.67 18.54 30.41
CA ARG A 224 -18.93 18.01 30.93
C ARG A 224 -19.20 16.61 30.39
N PHE A 225 -19.89 15.80 31.20
CA PHE A 225 -20.41 14.52 30.75
C PHE A 225 -21.71 14.72 29.96
N ASN A 226 -21.78 14.12 28.77
CA ASN A 226 -22.98 14.17 27.92
C ASN A 226 -23.89 12.99 28.26
N ARG A 227 -24.98 13.24 28.96
CA ARG A 227 -25.98 12.23 29.42
C ARG A 227 -26.85 11.69 28.28
N SER A 228 -26.86 12.33 27.11
CA SER A 228 -27.81 11.99 26.03
C SER A 228 -27.71 10.54 25.55
N PHE A 229 -26.56 9.91 25.68
CA PHE A 229 -26.37 8.51 25.35
C PHE A 229 -27.01 7.61 26.43
N ASP A 230 -26.73 7.85 27.69
CA ASP A 230 -27.28 7.11 28.82
C ASP A 230 -28.82 7.22 28.81
N ASP A 231 -29.35 8.42 28.60
CA ASP A 231 -30.81 8.65 28.55
C ASP A 231 -31.49 7.91 27.39
N LYS A 232 -30.86 7.82 26.24
CA LYS A 232 -31.39 7.13 25.05
C LYS A 232 -31.35 5.61 25.19
N MET A 233 -30.30 5.07 25.79
CA MET A 233 -30.03 3.63 25.87
C MET A 233 -30.52 3.01 27.19
N GLY A 234 -31.01 3.82 28.14
CA GLY A 234 -31.36 3.36 29.50
C GLY A 234 -30.12 2.83 30.23
N TYR A 235 -28.95 3.35 29.92
CA TYR A 235 -27.67 2.96 30.50
C TYR A 235 -27.24 3.95 31.57
N HIS A 236 -26.39 3.51 32.50
CA HIS A 236 -25.83 4.37 33.52
C HIS A 236 -24.32 4.26 33.55
N THR A 237 -23.66 5.29 33.06
CA THR A 237 -22.21 5.41 33.13
C THR A 237 -21.79 5.91 34.50
N SER A 238 -21.10 5.10 35.29
CA SER A 238 -20.54 5.46 36.61
C SER A 238 -19.08 5.91 36.44
N SER A 239 -18.14 4.99 36.49
CA SER A 239 -16.71 5.31 36.35
C SER A 239 -16.29 5.46 34.89
N MET A 240 -15.36 6.38 34.64
CA MET A 240 -14.83 6.63 33.31
C MET A 240 -13.31 6.89 33.35
N LEU A 241 -12.58 6.22 32.48
CA LEU A 241 -11.17 6.50 32.22
C LEU A 241 -11.02 6.95 30.78
N VAL A 242 -10.44 8.11 30.56
CA VAL A 242 -10.19 8.66 29.22
C VAL A 242 -8.72 8.94 29.05
N MET A 243 -8.12 8.35 28.01
CA MET A 243 -6.68 8.35 27.82
C MET A 243 -6.29 8.85 26.44
N PRO A 244 -5.29 9.73 26.31
CA PRO A 244 -4.76 10.15 25.02
C PRO A 244 -3.87 9.04 24.42
N MET A 245 -4.05 8.77 23.14
CA MET A 245 -3.09 8.01 22.33
C MET A 245 -2.09 9.02 21.75
N ARG A 246 -0.86 9.04 22.27
CA ARG A 246 0.18 9.99 21.87
C ARG A 246 1.23 9.32 20.99
N ASP A 247 1.61 10.01 19.92
CA ASP A 247 2.70 9.59 19.05
C ASP A 247 4.08 9.92 19.65
N HIS A 248 5.13 9.62 18.88
CA HIS A 248 6.52 9.89 19.27
C HIS A 248 6.84 11.40 19.43
N ARG A 249 6.00 12.29 18.88
CA ARG A 249 6.11 13.75 19.04
C ARG A 249 5.26 14.30 20.16
N GLN A 250 4.65 13.41 20.96
CA GLN A 250 3.69 13.75 22.01
C GLN A 250 2.40 14.38 21.48
N GLU A 251 2.12 14.28 20.18
CA GLU A 251 0.85 14.71 19.61
C GLU A 251 -0.23 13.65 19.85
N VAL A 252 -1.43 14.11 20.19
CA VAL A 252 -2.58 13.22 20.38
C VAL A 252 -3.13 12.81 19.02
N VAL A 253 -3.00 11.55 18.67
CA VAL A 253 -3.53 10.94 17.42
C VAL A 253 -4.92 10.36 17.61
N GLY A 254 -5.36 10.19 18.86
CA GLY A 254 -6.67 9.71 19.21
C GLY A 254 -6.89 9.62 20.71
N VAL A 255 -8.08 9.16 21.10
CA VAL A 255 -8.50 9.02 22.50
C VAL A 255 -9.16 7.67 22.69
N LEU A 256 -8.78 6.97 23.76
CA LEU A 256 -9.44 5.80 24.28
C LEU A 256 -10.29 6.20 25.49
N GLN A 257 -11.54 5.74 25.53
CA GLN A 257 -12.46 5.95 26.62
C GLN A 257 -12.98 4.60 27.10
N PHE A 258 -12.92 4.34 28.39
CA PHE A 258 -13.41 3.14 29.07
C PHE A 258 -14.44 3.53 30.09
N VAL A 259 -15.52 2.76 30.21
CA VAL A 259 -16.62 3.04 31.13
C VAL A 259 -16.97 1.82 31.95
N ASN A 260 -17.36 2.08 33.22
CA ASN A 260 -17.92 1.06 34.14
C ASN A 260 -16.96 -0.12 34.38
N ARG A 261 -15.83 0.16 35.02
CA ARG A 261 -14.90 -0.88 35.46
C ARG A 261 -15.58 -1.77 36.53
N ARG A 262 -15.36 -3.08 36.44
CA ARG A 262 -15.78 -4.06 37.41
C ARG A 262 -14.60 -4.63 38.17
N ASP A 263 -14.75 -4.77 39.49
CA ASP A 263 -13.80 -5.51 40.31
C ASP A 263 -13.99 -7.04 40.17
N ARG A 264 -13.16 -7.82 40.86
CA ARG A 264 -13.23 -9.29 40.82
C ARG A 264 -14.57 -9.88 41.33
N THR A 265 -15.37 -9.11 42.07
CA THR A 265 -16.69 -9.49 42.55
C THR A 265 -17.82 -9.07 41.60
N GLY A 266 -17.47 -8.36 40.48
CA GLY A 266 -18.43 -7.84 39.52
C GLY A 266 -19.02 -6.48 39.90
N LYS A 267 -18.59 -5.86 41.00
CA LYS A 267 -19.07 -4.54 41.44
C LYS A 267 -18.38 -3.43 40.66
N LEU A 268 -19.16 -2.40 40.30
CA LEU A 268 -18.61 -1.18 39.67
C LEU A 268 -17.66 -0.46 40.62
N THR A 269 -16.51 -0.03 40.08
CA THR A 269 -15.45 0.63 40.82
C THR A 269 -14.69 1.62 39.91
N GLU A 270 -13.89 2.48 40.51
CA GLU A 270 -12.94 3.34 39.77
C GLU A 270 -11.79 2.52 39.19
N PHE A 271 -11.08 3.11 38.21
CA PHE A 271 -9.89 2.48 37.63
C PHE A 271 -8.71 2.68 38.56
N ASP A 272 -8.11 1.58 39.06
CA ASP A 272 -6.92 1.68 39.90
C ASP A 272 -5.66 2.06 39.09
N GLN A 273 -4.70 2.67 39.80
CA GLN A 273 -3.49 3.21 39.18
C GLN A 273 -2.70 2.16 38.41
N GLU A 274 -2.70 0.92 38.87
CA GLU A 274 -1.96 -0.17 38.24
C GLU A 274 -2.52 -0.50 36.85
N ILE A 275 -3.85 -0.49 36.68
CA ILE A 275 -4.54 -0.68 35.40
C ILE A 275 -4.32 0.53 34.50
N VAL A 276 -4.38 1.74 35.04
CA VAL A 276 -4.13 2.98 34.29
C VAL A 276 -2.73 2.97 33.68
N GLU A 277 -1.70 2.53 34.41
CA GLU A 277 -0.33 2.41 33.89
C GLU A 277 -0.21 1.42 32.70
N VAL A 278 -0.88 0.27 32.82
CA VAL A 278 -0.90 -0.73 31.72
C VAL A 278 -1.62 -0.20 30.49
N LEU A 279 -2.78 0.43 30.68
CA LEU A 279 -3.56 1.01 29.58
C LEU A 279 -2.82 2.19 28.91
N ARG A 280 -2.05 2.97 29.68
CA ARG A 280 -1.20 4.04 29.13
C ARG A 280 -0.13 3.46 28.21
N ALA A 281 0.51 2.35 28.58
CA ALA A 281 1.46 1.66 27.72
C ALA A 281 0.80 1.14 26.42
N LEU A 282 -0.40 0.57 26.53
CA LEU A 282 -1.18 0.15 25.36
C LEU A 282 -1.63 1.31 24.48
N ALA A 283 -2.08 2.41 25.05
CA ALA A 283 -2.45 3.62 24.32
C ALA A 283 -1.27 4.17 23.49
N SER A 284 -0.06 4.11 24.06
CA SER A 284 1.17 4.50 23.33
C SER A 284 1.49 3.54 22.18
N GLN A 285 1.36 2.21 22.38
CA GLN A 285 1.54 1.23 21.32
C GLN A 285 0.49 1.38 20.22
N ALA A 286 -0.77 1.62 20.60
CA ALA A 286 -1.87 1.90 19.69
C ALA A 286 -1.58 3.15 18.83
N ALA A 287 -1.12 4.24 19.44
CA ALA A 287 -0.77 5.47 18.74
C ALA A 287 0.29 5.23 17.66
N ILE A 288 1.37 4.51 18.00
CA ILE A 288 2.44 4.16 17.05
C ILE A 288 1.89 3.34 15.88
N SER A 289 1.04 2.33 16.17
CA SER A 289 0.48 1.45 15.16
C SER A 289 -0.50 2.18 14.22
N ILE A 290 -1.35 3.05 14.76
CA ILE A 290 -2.26 3.92 13.99
C ILE A 290 -1.47 4.87 13.10
N GLN A 291 -0.44 5.53 13.63
CA GLN A 291 0.39 6.46 12.88
C GLN A 291 1.15 5.76 11.75
N ARG A 292 1.73 4.57 12.03
CA ARG A 292 2.37 3.75 10.99
C ARG A 292 1.39 3.41 9.86
N ASN A 293 0.18 2.97 10.21
CA ASN A 293 -0.85 2.64 9.22
C ASN A 293 -1.24 3.87 8.37
N ALA A 294 -1.39 5.04 9.01
CA ALA A 294 -1.66 6.30 8.32
C ALA A 294 -0.51 6.71 7.37
N LEU A 295 0.76 6.56 7.80
CA LEU A 295 1.93 6.84 6.97
C LEU A 295 2.01 5.93 5.74
N VAL A 296 1.80 4.62 5.92
CA VAL A 296 1.79 3.67 4.79
C VAL A 296 0.69 4.03 3.79
N ARG A 297 -0.50 4.36 4.27
CA ARG A 297 -1.60 4.80 3.41
C ARG A 297 -1.27 6.09 2.65
N ASN A 298 -0.74 7.10 3.34
CA ASN A 298 -0.35 8.37 2.70
C ASN A 298 0.73 8.16 1.62
N ILE A 299 1.71 7.29 1.86
CA ILE A 299 2.73 6.94 0.87
C ILE A 299 2.08 6.28 -0.36
N ASN A 300 1.15 5.35 -0.16
CA ASN A 300 0.44 4.72 -1.26
C ASN A 300 -0.41 5.74 -2.05
N GLU A 301 -1.13 6.64 -1.38
CA GLU A 301 -1.92 7.70 -2.02
C GLU A 301 -1.05 8.69 -2.81
N LEU A 302 0.11 9.08 -2.26
CA LEU A 302 1.08 9.92 -2.96
C LEU A 302 1.63 9.23 -4.20
N PHE A 303 1.95 7.95 -4.10
CA PHE A 303 2.45 7.16 -5.22
C PHE A 303 1.40 7.00 -6.31
N GLU A 304 0.16 6.68 -5.97
CA GLU A 304 -0.98 6.65 -6.91
C GLU A 304 -1.16 8.00 -7.61
N GLY A 305 -1.10 9.10 -6.84
CA GLY A 305 -1.17 10.45 -7.38
C GLY A 305 -0.04 10.76 -8.36
N PHE A 306 1.18 10.34 -8.02
CA PHE A 306 2.35 10.48 -8.90
C PHE A 306 2.17 9.71 -10.21
N VAL A 307 1.76 8.44 -10.15
CA VAL A 307 1.52 7.62 -11.35
C VAL A 307 0.47 8.26 -12.25
N ARG A 308 -0.67 8.68 -11.68
CA ARG A 308 -1.74 9.36 -12.45
C ARG A 308 -1.26 10.65 -13.10
N ALA A 309 -0.50 11.47 -12.37
CA ALA A 309 0.05 12.71 -12.91
C ALA A 309 1.04 12.44 -14.04
N SER A 310 1.87 11.40 -13.91
CA SER A 310 2.83 10.96 -14.93
C SER A 310 2.12 10.54 -16.21
N VAL A 311 1.10 9.67 -16.10
CA VAL A 311 0.28 9.24 -17.24
C VAL A 311 -0.35 10.44 -17.93
N LYS A 312 -0.98 11.34 -17.17
CA LYS A 312 -1.63 12.53 -17.71
C LYS A 312 -0.64 13.45 -18.46
N THR A 313 0.58 13.57 -17.95
CA THR A 313 1.63 14.37 -18.60
C THR A 313 2.03 13.80 -19.96
N ILE A 314 2.11 12.46 -20.07
CA ILE A 314 2.44 11.78 -21.32
C ILE A 314 1.30 11.93 -22.33
N GLU A 315 0.06 11.70 -21.88
CA GLU A 315 -1.13 11.87 -22.73
C GLU A 315 -1.31 13.29 -23.23
N HIS A 316 -0.92 14.30 -22.46
CA HIS A 316 -0.87 15.69 -22.95
C HIS A 316 0.15 15.92 -24.05
N ARG A 317 1.27 15.18 -24.03
CA ARG A 317 2.30 15.27 -25.07
C ARG A 317 1.94 14.46 -26.32
N ASP A 318 1.19 13.36 -26.16
CA ASP A 318 0.66 12.53 -27.24
C ASP A 318 -0.88 12.48 -27.15
N PRO A 319 -1.58 13.50 -27.67
CA PRO A 319 -3.04 13.55 -27.58
C PRO A 319 -3.76 12.36 -28.22
N SER A 320 -3.05 11.60 -29.07
CA SER A 320 -3.60 10.38 -29.68
C SER A 320 -3.73 9.21 -28.72
N THR A 321 -3.26 9.36 -27.48
CA THR A 321 -3.27 8.32 -26.43
C THR A 321 -4.11 8.72 -25.22
N SER A 322 -5.07 9.65 -25.34
CA SER A 322 -5.92 10.06 -24.23
C SER A 322 -6.68 8.87 -23.65
N GLY A 323 -6.51 8.61 -22.32
CA GLY A 323 -7.10 7.48 -21.62
C GLY A 323 -6.57 6.10 -22.01
N HIS A 324 -5.68 5.99 -22.98
CA HIS A 324 -5.09 4.74 -23.46
C HIS A 324 -4.42 3.96 -22.33
N SER A 325 -3.51 4.59 -21.59
CA SER A 325 -2.77 3.90 -20.52
C SER A 325 -3.69 3.35 -19.44
N PHE A 326 -4.79 4.04 -19.12
CA PHE A 326 -5.78 3.53 -18.16
C PHE A 326 -6.56 2.34 -18.73
N ARG A 327 -6.98 2.39 -19.99
CA ARG A 327 -7.70 1.28 -20.65
C ARG A 327 -6.83 0.05 -20.79
N VAL A 328 -5.55 0.21 -21.17
CA VAL A 328 -4.58 -0.89 -21.26
C VAL A 328 -4.32 -1.48 -19.88
N ALA A 329 -4.17 -0.65 -18.83
CA ALA A 329 -3.93 -1.14 -17.47
C ALA A 329 -5.13 -1.93 -16.94
N GLU A 330 -6.34 -1.42 -17.11
CA GLU A 330 -7.56 -2.10 -16.65
C GLU A 330 -7.76 -3.43 -17.38
N SER A 331 -7.64 -3.43 -18.71
CA SER A 331 -7.78 -4.66 -19.50
C SER A 331 -6.68 -5.68 -19.22
N THR A 332 -5.45 -5.22 -18.96
CA THR A 332 -4.33 -6.12 -18.61
C THR A 332 -4.60 -6.81 -17.27
N VAL A 333 -5.04 -6.06 -16.25
CA VAL A 333 -5.39 -6.63 -14.94
C VAL A 333 -6.55 -7.61 -15.06
N GLN A 334 -7.64 -7.23 -15.74
CA GLN A 334 -8.79 -8.13 -15.96
C GLN A 334 -8.39 -9.41 -16.69
N LEU A 335 -7.58 -9.31 -17.74
CA LEU A 335 -7.12 -10.49 -18.48
C LEU A 335 -6.22 -11.36 -17.63
N MET A 336 -5.33 -10.78 -16.81
CA MET A 336 -4.50 -11.55 -15.87
C MET A 336 -5.36 -12.31 -14.85
N GLU A 337 -6.42 -11.71 -14.31
CA GLU A 337 -7.34 -12.37 -13.37
C GLU A 337 -8.13 -13.52 -14.01
N LEU A 338 -8.36 -13.47 -15.31
CA LEU A 338 -9.06 -14.53 -16.07
C LEU A 338 -8.16 -15.71 -16.42
N LEU A 339 -6.84 -15.52 -16.53
CA LEU A 339 -5.92 -16.62 -16.89
C LEU A 339 -6.06 -17.85 -15.99
N PRO A 340 -6.00 -17.75 -14.65
CA PRO A 340 -6.15 -18.90 -13.76
C PRO A 340 -7.55 -19.50 -13.75
N GLN A 341 -8.58 -18.73 -14.16
CA GLN A 341 -9.97 -19.16 -14.23
C GLN A 341 -10.29 -19.88 -15.56
N SER A 342 -9.41 -19.75 -16.55
CA SER A 342 -9.57 -20.35 -17.85
C SER A 342 -9.40 -21.88 -17.82
N ASN A 343 -9.92 -22.57 -18.83
CA ASN A 343 -9.71 -24.03 -18.99
C ASN A 343 -8.30 -24.39 -19.52
N ASN A 344 -7.44 -23.39 -19.77
CA ASN A 344 -6.10 -23.63 -20.31
C ASN A 344 -5.18 -24.21 -19.25
N ALA A 345 -4.61 -25.40 -19.54
CA ALA A 345 -3.74 -26.12 -18.60
C ALA A 345 -2.45 -25.33 -18.23
N ARG A 346 -1.98 -24.46 -19.12
CA ARG A 346 -0.77 -23.64 -18.93
C ARG A 346 -0.92 -22.65 -17.77
N PHE A 347 -2.11 -22.10 -17.56
CA PHE A 347 -2.37 -21.10 -16.52
C PHE A 347 -3.03 -21.69 -15.28
N ARG A 348 -3.31 -23.01 -15.28
CA ARG A 348 -3.87 -23.69 -14.12
C ARG A 348 -2.86 -23.70 -12.98
N GLY A 349 -3.23 -23.12 -11.85
CA GLY A 349 -2.34 -22.99 -10.68
C GLY A 349 -1.55 -21.68 -10.63
N LEU A 350 -1.75 -20.76 -11.57
CA LEU A 350 -1.26 -19.39 -11.44
C LEU A 350 -1.92 -18.72 -10.24
N VAL A 351 -1.13 -18.30 -9.26
CA VAL A 351 -1.60 -17.56 -8.07
C VAL A 351 -1.22 -16.11 -8.24
N LEU A 352 -2.22 -15.24 -8.25
CA LEU A 352 -2.06 -13.80 -8.33
C LEU A 352 -2.42 -13.18 -6.99
N SER A 353 -1.46 -12.55 -6.34
CA SER A 353 -1.71 -11.77 -5.14
C SER A 353 -2.20 -10.36 -5.51
N SER A 354 -2.78 -9.64 -4.55
CA SER A 354 -3.16 -8.23 -4.71
C SER A 354 -1.96 -7.35 -5.07
N GLU A 355 -0.78 -7.69 -4.53
CA GLU A 355 0.47 -7.00 -4.82
C GLU A 355 0.92 -7.24 -6.27
N SER A 356 0.84 -8.50 -6.75
CA SER A 356 1.17 -8.83 -8.15
C SER A 356 0.26 -8.10 -9.13
N LEU A 357 -1.05 -8.05 -8.87
CA LEU A 357 -1.98 -7.30 -9.72
C LEU A 357 -1.71 -5.80 -9.71
N ARG A 358 -1.32 -5.25 -8.56
CA ARG A 358 -0.91 -3.85 -8.44
C ARG A 358 0.38 -3.56 -9.21
N GLU A 359 1.37 -4.46 -9.15
CA GLU A 359 2.60 -4.38 -9.94
C GLU A 359 2.31 -4.32 -11.44
N ILE A 360 1.48 -5.24 -11.92
CA ILE A 360 1.07 -5.32 -13.33
C ILE A 360 0.33 -4.05 -13.75
N ARG A 361 -0.58 -3.56 -12.91
CA ARG A 361 -1.32 -2.32 -13.17
C ARG A 361 -0.40 -1.13 -13.32
N TYR A 362 0.59 -0.97 -12.43
CA TYR A 362 1.54 0.13 -12.52
C TYR A 362 2.47 0.00 -13.73
N ALA A 363 2.92 -1.20 -14.06
CA ALA A 363 3.70 -1.43 -15.27
C ALA A 363 2.91 -1.03 -16.52
N ALA A 364 1.62 -1.39 -16.58
CA ALA A 364 0.74 -1.05 -17.70
C ALA A 364 0.39 0.45 -17.75
N LEU A 365 0.20 1.12 -16.61
CA LEU A 365 -0.01 2.56 -16.58
C LEU A 365 1.20 3.36 -17.08
N LEU A 366 2.41 2.86 -16.82
CA LEU A 366 3.65 3.55 -17.10
C LEU A 366 4.40 3.01 -18.33
N HIS A 367 3.84 2.05 -19.09
CA HIS A 367 4.52 1.38 -20.20
C HIS A 367 5.07 2.34 -21.27
N ASP A 368 4.34 3.39 -21.51
CA ASP A 368 4.60 4.42 -22.53
C ASP A 368 5.34 5.67 -21.98
N PHE A 369 5.76 5.65 -20.70
CA PHE A 369 6.37 6.83 -20.07
C PHE A 369 7.56 7.39 -20.84
N GLY A 370 8.35 6.54 -21.47
CA GLY A 370 9.53 6.92 -22.24
C GLY A 370 9.25 7.73 -23.51
N LYS A 371 7.99 7.87 -23.94
CA LYS A 371 7.61 8.80 -25.03
C LYS A 371 8.01 10.24 -24.74
N ILE A 372 8.23 10.60 -23.47
CA ILE A 372 8.75 11.91 -23.09
C ILE A 372 10.15 12.19 -23.69
N GLY A 373 10.94 11.16 -23.95
CA GLY A 373 12.26 11.23 -24.57
C GLY A 373 12.26 11.30 -26.10
N VAL A 374 11.11 11.10 -26.75
CA VAL A 374 10.97 11.15 -28.21
C VAL A 374 10.68 12.59 -28.65
N ARG A 375 11.28 13.02 -29.76
CA ARG A 375 11.01 14.36 -30.32
C ARG A 375 9.56 14.48 -30.76
N GLU A 376 8.95 15.62 -30.49
CA GLU A 376 7.53 15.88 -30.78
C GLU A 376 7.24 15.80 -32.29
N GLU A 377 8.15 16.28 -33.11
CA GLU A 377 8.06 16.21 -34.58
C GLU A 377 7.94 14.76 -35.10
N VAL A 378 8.58 13.81 -34.39
CA VAL A 378 8.54 12.38 -34.73
C VAL A 378 7.28 11.73 -34.13
N LEU A 379 6.94 12.08 -32.90
CA LEU A 379 5.81 11.52 -32.18
C LEU A 379 4.47 11.87 -32.87
N LEU A 380 4.30 13.13 -33.28
CA LEU A 380 3.07 13.66 -33.90
C LEU A 380 3.08 13.62 -35.44
N LYS A 381 4.04 12.94 -36.06
CA LYS A 381 4.22 12.93 -37.50
C LYS A 381 3.10 12.20 -38.25
N ALA A 382 2.17 12.97 -38.76
CA ALA A 382 1.01 12.47 -39.50
C ALA A 382 1.32 12.04 -40.95
N ASN A 383 2.18 12.79 -41.64
CA ASN A 383 2.56 12.58 -43.02
C ASN A 383 4.06 12.27 -43.13
N LYS A 384 4.50 11.78 -44.27
CA LYS A 384 5.92 11.43 -44.49
C LYS A 384 6.87 12.61 -44.41
N LEU A 385 6.45 13.81 -44.78
CA LEU A 385 7.14 15.07 -44.57
C LEU A 385 6.50 15.85 -43.41
N SER A 386 7.28 16.58 -42.64
CA SER A 386 6.76 17.56 -41.66
C SER A 386 6.02 18.69 -42.40
N GLY A 387 5.08 19.35 -41.69
CA GLY A 387 4.31 20.45 -42.26
C GLY A 387 5.19 21.56 -42.84
N ASP A 388 6.23 21.95 -42.10
CA ASP A 388 7.19 22.97 -42.52
C ASP A 388 7.95 22.52 -43.77
N ARG A 389 8.40 21.28 -43.80
CA ARG A 389 9.14 20.76 -44.97
C ARG A 389 8.26 20.67 -46.22
N PHE A 390 7.02 20.21 -46.03
CA PHE A 390 6.06 20.19 -47.14
C PHE A 390 5.77 21.60 -47.68
N GLY A 391 5.64 22.60 -46.81
CA GLY A 391 5.48 24.00 -47.20
C GLY A 391 6.69 24.53 -47.97
N ILE A 392 7.93 24.18 -47.59
CA ILE A 392 9.13 24.53 -48.33
C ILE A 392 9.11 23.93 -49.76
N LEU A 393 8.71 22.66 -49.90
CA LEU A 393 8.57 22.03 -51.20
C LEU A 393 7.52 22.72 -52.07
N GLN A 394 6.36 23.03 -51.50
CA GLN A 394 5.31 23.78 -52.17
C GLN A 394 5.85 25.10 -52.71
N TYR A 395 6.61 25.82 -51.88
CA TYR A 395 7.25 27.10 -52.31
C TYR A 395 8.24 26.92 -53.44
N ARG A 396 9.04 25.84 -53.45
CA ARG A 396 9.98 25.52 -54.52
C ARG A 396 9.27 25.26 -55.85
N PHE A 397 8.17 24.51 -55.84
CA PHE A 397 7.35 24.24 -57.00
C PHE A 397 6.71 25.51 -57.57
N GLU A 398 6.15 26.38 -56.70
CA GLU A 398 5.63 27.68 -57.14
C GLU A 398 6.70 28.60 -57.73
N LEU A 399 7.86 28.65 -57.09
CA LEU A 399 8.99 29.40 -57.61
C LEU A 399 9.42 28.91 -59.01
N GLN A 400 9.43 27.61 -59.23
CA GLN A 400 9.75 27.03 -60.53
C GLN A 400 8.67 27.34 -61.56
N ARG A 401 7.38 27.34 -61.21
CA ARG A 401 6.30 27.78 -62.09
C ARG A 401 6.48 29.22 -62.56
N GLU A 402 6.76 30.12 -61.65
CA GLU A 402 6.98 31.53 -61.99
C GLU A 402 8.21 31.72 -62.83
N ARG A 403 9.24 30.93 -62.63
CA ARG A 403 10.47 31.00 -63.50
C ARG A 403 10.20 30.50 -64.93
N LEU A 404 9.42 29.44 -65.06
CA LEU A 404 9.05 28.97 -66.41
C LEU A 404 8.22 30.03 -67.15
N ARG A 405 7.27 30.70 -66.47
CA ARG A 405 6.48 31.80 -67.01
C ARG A 405 7.37 32.97 -67.41
N ARG A 406 8.28 33.40 -66.55
CA ARG A 406 9.22 34.47 -66.79
C ARG A 406 10.12 34.15 -67.97
N ARG A 407 10.68 32.93 -68.04
CA ARG A 407 11.52 32.51 -69.21
C ARG A 407 10.74 32.50 -70.52
N ALA A 408 9.50 32.17 -70.51
CA ALA A 408 8.64 32.22 -71.68
C ALA A 408 8.45 33.67 -72.14
N VAL A 409 8.19 34.62 -71.21
CA VAL A 409 8.10 36.06 -71.54
C VAL A 409 9.44 36.60 -72.03
N GLU A 410 10.56 36.24 -71.41
CA GLU A 410 11.91 36.65 -71.87
C GLU A 410 12.21 36.15 -73.28
N LYS A 411 11.80 34.88 -73.58
CA LYS A 411 11.93 34.35 -74.96
C LYS A 411 11.05 35.09 -75.95
N GLU A 412 9.83 35.44 -75.60
CA GLU A 412 8.93 36.22 -76.45
C GLU A 412 9.50 37.61 -76.70
N LEU A 413 10.02 38.32 -75.70
CA LEU A 413 10.65 39.61 -75.81
C LEU A 413 11.89 39.54 -76.73
N HIS A 414 12.68 38.48 -76.57
CA HIS A 414 13.86 38.26 -77.44
C HIS A 414 13.47 38.06 -78.91
N LEU A 415 12.40 37.27 -79.16
CA LEU A 415 11.88 37.08 -80.55
C LEU A 415 11.34 38.36 -81.16
N LEU A 416 10.67 39.22 -80.39
CA LEU A 416 10.22 40.54 -80.83
C LEU A 416 11.37 41.49 -81.17
N HIS A 417 12.43 41.48 -80.41
CA HIS A 417 13.61 42.37 -80.67
C HIS A 417 14.42 41.96 -81.88
N HIS A 418 14.42 40.66 -82.25
CA HIS A 418 15.27 40.18 -83.39
C HIS A 418 14.48 40.01 -84.69
N ASN A 419 13.29 40.64 -84.83
CA ASN A 419 12.47 40.65 -86.06
C ASN A 419 12.34 39.26 -86.74
N ALA A 420 11.98 38.25 -86.00
CA ALA A 420 11.79 36.90 -86.54
C ALA A 420 10.67 36.88 -87.57
N MET A 421 10.90 36.29 -88.75
CA MET A 421 10.00 36.32 -89.95
C MET A 421 8.62 35.64 -89.71
N ASP A 422 8.35 35.01 -88.59
CA ASP A 422 7.06 34.44 -88.25
C ASP A 422 6.86 34.47 -86.77
N ILE A 423 6.70 35.66 -86.21
CA ILE A 423 6.52 35.92 -84.77
C ILE A 423 5.37 35.15 -84.20
N GLU A 424 4.25 35.03 -84.88
CA GLU A 424 3.07 34.34 -84.38
C GLU A 424 3.25 32.82 -84.26
N VAL A 425 3.99 32.18 -85.13
CA VAL A 425 4.31 30.75 -85.06
C VAL A 425 5.34 30.51 -83.95
N ALA A 426 6.33 31.34 -83.80
CA ALA A 426 7.31 31.24 -82.74
C ALA A 426 6.69 31.45 -81.36
N ARG A 427 5.77 32.43 -81.24
CA ARG A 427 5.02 32.68 -80.00
C ARG A 427 4.14 31.49 -79.61
N ARG A 428 3.39 30.92 -80.52
CA ARG A 428 2.61 29.72 -80.32
C ARG A 428 3.44 28.53 -79.88
N ARG A 429 4.66 28.42 -80.34
CA ARG A 429 5.61 27.39 -79.91
C ARG A 429 6.09 27.62 -78.46
N VAL A 430 6.46 28.85 -78.11
CA VAL A 430 6.85 29.20 -76.74
C VAL A 430 5.75 28.90 -75.75
N HIS A 431 4.47 29.27 -76.07
CA HIS A 431 3.35 28.99 -75.24
C HIS A 431 3.09 27.48 -75.08
N ARG A 432 3.14 26.74 -76.21
CA ARG A 432 2.98 25.26 -76.14
C ARG A 432 4.06 24.58 -75.29
N ASP A 433 5.29 25.03 -75.41
CA ASP A 433 6.42 24.51 -74.62
C ASP A 433 6.24 24.85 -73.13
N LEU A 434 5.77 26.08 -72.84
CA LEU A 434 5.43 26.46 -71.44
C LEU A 434 4.34 25.60 -70.88
N GLU A 435 3.22 25.41 -71.59
CA GLU A 435 2.08 24.54 -71.14
C GLU A 435 2.57 23.13 -70.87
N LYS A 436 3.41 22.54 -71.72
CA LYS A 436 4.00 21.22 -71.50
C LYS A 436 4.87 21.19 -70.24
N GLN A 437 5.73 22.18 -70.02
CA GLN A 437 6.59 22.23 -68.81
C GLN A 437 5.79 22.43 -67.53
N LEU A 438 4.74 23.25 -67.58
CA LEU A 438 3.86 23.43 -66.42
C LEU A 438 3.08 22.15 -66.13
N SER A 439 2.57 21.44 -67.15
CA SER A 439 1.89 20.17 -66.96
C SER A 439 2.79 19.12 -66.29
N VAL A 440 4.04 18.99 -66.74
CA VAL A 440 5.01 18.06 -66.09
C VAL A 440 5.28 18.47 -64.64
N LEU A 441 5.40 19.76 -64.35
CA LEU A 441 5.60 20.24 -63.00
C LEU A 441 4.39 19.99 -62.08
N ASP A 442 3.17 20.10 -62.65
CA ASP A 442 1.92 19.77 -61.93
C ASP A 442 1.84 18.28 -61.66
N ASP A 443 2.17 17.39 -62.62
CA ASP A 443 2.25 15.94 -62.43
C ASP A 443 3.25 15.57 -61.33
N TYR A 444 4.39 16.22 -61.29
CA TYR A 444 5.40 16.05 -60.24
C TYR A 444 4.88 16.48 -58.86
N TRP A 445 4.22 17.63 -58.77
CA TRP A 445 3.64 18.08 -57.52
C TRP A 445 2.57 17.11 -56.99
N ASP A 446 1.68 16.64 -57.86
CA ASP A 446 0.67 15.67 -57.53
C ASP A 446 1.28 14.35 -57.06
N ALA A 447 2.39 13.90 -57.64
CA ALA A 447 3.13 12.73 -57.16
C ALA A 447 3.71 12.96 -55.76
N VAL A 448 4.26 14.12 -55.46
CA VAL A 448 4.74 14.47 -54.10
C VAL A 448 3.60 14.49 -53.11
N VAL A 449 2.45 15.09 -53.44
CA VAL A 449 1.27 15.14 -52.57
C VAL A 449 0.72 13.75 -52.27
N ARG A 450 0.64 12.87 -53.29
CA ARG A 450 0.22 11.47 -53.08
C ARG A 450 1.21 10.71 -52.24
N ALA A 451 2.52 10.82 -52.56
CA ALA A 451 3.57 10.12 -51.81
C ALA A 451 3.70 10.57 -50.36
N ASN A 452 3.37 11.83 -50.05
CA ASN A 452 3.43 12.36 -48.68
C ASN A 452 2.42 11.72 -47.72
N LYS A 453 1.34 11.14 -48.20
CA LYS A 453 0.35 10.44 -47.37
C LYS A 453 0.93 9.13 -46.82
N PRO A 454 0.51 8.70 -45.58
CA PRO A 454 1.03 7.48 -44.95
C PRO A 454 0.50 6.17 -45.56
N ASN A 455 -0.05 6.23 -46.76
CA ASN A 455 -0.58 5.09 -47.51
C ASN A 455 0.52 4.23 -48.11
N LEU A 456 0.16 3.07 -48.65
CA LEU A 456 1.08 2.24 -49.42
C LEU A 456 1.52 3.00 -50.65
N LEU A 457 2.86 3.15 -50.82
CA LEU A 457 3.44 3.79 -52.01
C LEU A 457 3.40 2.78 -53.15
N GLU A 458 2.85 3.18 -54.31
CA GLU A 458 2.85 2.38 -55.54
C GLU A 458 4.22 2.46 -56.22
N ASP A 459 4.62 1.42 -56.95
CA ASP A 459 5.93 1.37 -57.61
C ASP A 459 6.10 2.49 -58.66
N GLY A 460 5.00 2.92 -59.30
CA GLY A 460 5.02 4.04 -60.24
C GLY A 460 5.31 5.39 -59.60
N ASP A 461 4.77 5.65 -58.39
CA ASP A 461 5.03 6.90 -57.66
C ASP A 461 6.52 7.00 -57.23
N PHE A 462 7.14 5.87 -56.89
CA PHE A 462 8.58 5.84 -56.51
C PHE A 462 9.48 6.26 -57.69
N GLN A 463 9.19 5.82 -58.93
CA GLN A 463 9.95 6.19 -60.09
C GLN A 463 9.84 7.70 -60.37
N HIS A 464 8.65 8.28 -60.25
CA HIS A 464 8.44 9.72 -60.37
C HIS A 464 9.23 10.52 -59.33
N LEU A 465 9.33 10.06 -58.09
CA LEU A 465 10.12 10.74 -57.05
C LEU A 465 11.62 10.80 -57.42
N ILE A 466 12.17 9.76 -58.06
CA ILE A 466 13.56 9.75 -58.53
C ILE A 466 13.75 10.79 -59.63
N GLU A 467 12.81 10.86 -60.60
CA GLU A 467 12.84 11.84 -61.66
C GLU A 467 12.79 13.29 -61.13
N ILE A 468 11.89 13.56 -60.17
CA ILE A 468 11.74 14.85 -59.49
C ILE A 468 13.05 15.27 -58.78
N ARG A 469 13.74 14.31 -58.16
CA ARG A 469 15.02 14.57 -57.46
C ARG A 469 16.13 14.98 -58.43
N GLU A 470 16.10 14.47 -59.64
CA GLU A 470 17.10 14.83 -60.67
C GLU A 470 16.84 16.18 -61.32
N GLU A 471 15.60 16.68 -61.27
CA GLU A 471 15.26 18.01 -61.77
C GLU A 471 15.99 19.13 -61.02
N ARG A 472 16.70 19.98 -61.74
CA ARG A 472 17.50 21.08 -61.22
C ARG A 472 16.93 22.44 -61.62
N PHE A 473 16.88 23.33 -60.67
CA PHE A 473 16.49 24.70 -60.89
C PHE A 473 17.48 25.67 -60.21
N LEU A 474 17.48 26.91 -60.65
CA LEU A 474 18.28 27.96 -60.04
C LEU A 474 17.53 28.55 -58.88
N ASP A 475 18.04 28.57 -57.66
CA ASP A 475 17.37 29.15 -56.49
C ASP A 475 17.46 30.68 -56.47
N LEU A 476 16.77 31.35 -55.50
CA LEU A 476 16.75 32.82 -55.42
C LEU A 476 18.12 33.43 -55.17
N ASP A 477 19.01 32.74 -54.50
CA ASP A 477 20.39 33.12 -54.23
C ASP A 477 21.35 32.80 -55.36
N GLY A 478 20.87 32.26 -56.50
CA GLY A 478 21.67 31.86 -57.61
C GLY A 478 22.31 30.48 -57.54
N THR A 479 22.03 29.72 -56.48
CA THR A 479 22.48 28.34 -56.38
C THR A 479 21.62 27.38 -57.22
N ILE A 480 22.19 26.25 -57.64
CA ILE A 480 21.43 25.18 -58.31
C ILE A 480 20.94 24.20 -57.30
N SER A 481 19.63 24.15 -57.12
CA SER A 481 18.92 23.26 -56.16
C SER A 481 18.05 22.23 -56.89
N GLY A 482 17.72 21.12 -56.23
CA GLY A 482 16.69 20.17 -56.67
C GLY A 482 15.32 20.58 -56.19
N LEU A 483 14.25 20.15 -56.88
CA LEU A 483 12.88 20.30 -56.40
C LEU A 483 12.68 19.61 -55.05
N ILE A 484 13.21 18.39 -54.91
CA ILE A 484 13.33 17.64 -53.66
C ILE A 484 14.78 17.28 -53.39
N ASP A 485 15.19 17.18 -52.14
CA ASP A 485 16.52 16.72 -51.75
C ASP A 485 16.54 15.23 -51.37
N ASP A 486 17.70 14.69 -50.96
CA ASP A 486 17.87 13.28 -50.61
C ASP A 486 17.08 12.89 -49.35
N ASN A 487 16.92 13.80 -48.41
CA ASN A 487 16.10 13.57 -47.20
C ASN A 487 14.61 13.55 -47.53
N ASP A 488 14.17 14.43 -48.47
CA ASP A 488 12.79 14.42 -48.95
C ASP A 488 12.48 13.11 -49.70
N LEU A 489 13.39 12.69 -50.59
CA LEU A 489 13.25 11.42 -51.29
C LEU A 489 13.20 10.25 -50.33
N LEU A 490 14.08 10.21 -49.31
CA LEU A 490 14.09 9.16 -48.28
C LEU A 490 12.75 9.11 -47.52
N ALA A 491 12.22 10.26 -47.10
CA ALA A 491 10.97 10.36 -46.39
C ALA A 491 9.77 9.94 -47.27
N LEU A 492 9.65 10.49 -48.48
CA LEU A 492 8.57 10.21 -49.42
C LEU A 492 8.58 8.73 -49.88
N SER A 493 9.77 8.11 -49.94
CA SER A 493 9.95 6.71 -50.38
C SER A 493 9.57 5.67 -49.32
N VAL A 494 9.15 6.07 -48.11
CA VAL A 494 8.67 5.14 -47.10
C VAL A 494 7.45 4.37 -47.66
N ARG A 495 7.57 3.04 -47.77
CA ARG A 495 6.53 2.22 -48.40
C ARG A 495 5.24 2.17 -47.57
N ARG A 496 5.34 2.13 -46.24
CA ARG A 496 4.17 2.03 -45.31
C ARG A 496 4.39 2.90 -44.07
N GLY A 497 3.43 3.77 -43.80
CA GLY A 497 3.47 4.69 -42.66
C GLY A 497 4.14 6.01 -42.98
N SER A 498 4.36 6.84 -41.96
CA SER A 498 4.90 8.21 -42.09
C SER A 498 6.38 8.34 -41.69
N LEU A 499 6.94 7.33 -41.00
CA LEU A 499 8.26 7.42 -40.37
C LEU A 499 9.37 6.80 -41.23
N THR A 500 10.46 7.52 -41.39
CA THR A 500 11.72 6.99 -41.92
C THR A 500 12.30 5.91 -40.99
N PRO A 501 13.23 5.06 -41.44
CA PRO A 501 13.88 4.06 -40.58
C PRO A 501 14.56 4.65 -39.34
N ALA A 502 15.12 5.86 -39.44
CA ALA A 502 15.75 6.56 -38.31
C ALA A 502 14.71 7.02 -37.28
N GLU A 503 13.63 7.66 -37.74
CA GLU A 503 12.52 8.10 -36.88
C GLU A 503 11.76 6.92 -36.24
N ARG A 504 11.65 5.80 -36.98
CA ARG A 504 11.08 4.57 -36.41
C ARG A 504 11.92 4.04 -35.24
N ARG A 505 13.25 4.02 -35.36
CA ARG A 505 14.14 3.64 -34.26
C ARG A 505 14.00 4.61 -33.08
N GLU A 506 13.85 5.90 -33.37
CA GLU A 506 13.64 6.91 -32.33
C GLU A 506 12.32 6.70 -31.56
N ILE A 507 11.20 6.43 -32.24
CA ILE A 507 9.96 6.08 -31.56
C ILE A 507 10.12 4.78 -30.76
N GLN A 508 10.76 3.76 -31.31
CA GLN A 508 10.98 2.49 -30.61
C GLN A 508 11.84 2.66 -29.34
N SER A 509 12.71 3.67 -29.28
CA SER A 509 13.53 3.94 -28.09
C SER A 509 12.72 4.35 -26.86
N HIS A 510 11.41 4.72 -26.99
CA HIS A 510 10.58 5.01 -25.82
C HIS A 510 10.52 3.85 -24.84
N VAL A 511 10.59 2.60 -25.31
CA VAL A 511 10.59 1.41 -24.44
C VAL A 511 11.86 1.35 -23.59
N VAL A 512 13.02 1.66 -24.19
CA VAL A 512 14.29 1.75 -23.47
C VAL A 512 14.24 2.87 -22.43
N HIS A 513 13.77 4.07 -22.84
CA HIS A 513 13.62 5.20 -21.93
C HIS A 513 12.64 4.91 -20.79
N THR A 514 11.52 4.20 -21.06
CA THR A 514 10.59 3.73 -20.03
C THR A 514 11.31 2.85 -19.01
N ARG A 515 12.04 1.83 -19.48
CA ARG A 515 12.76 0.90 -18.60
C ARG A 515 13.84 1.62 -17.79
N GLU A 516 14.63 2.47 -18.41
CA GLU A 516 15.68 3.27 -17.75
C GLU A 516 15.09 4.16 -16.66
N PHE A 517 14.04 4.93 -16.97
CA PHE A 517 13.37 5.79 -15.99
C PHE A 517 12.80 5.00 -14.81
N LEU A 518 12.06 3.92 -15.10
CA LEU A 518 11.47 3.10 -14.05
C LEU A 518 12.53 2.39 -13.21
N SER A 519 13.68 2.05 -13.75
CA SER A 519 14.78 1.41 -13.01
C SER A 519 15.47 2.34 -12.00
N VAL A 520 15.34 3.66 -12.14
CA VAL A 520 15.89 4.63 -11.17
C VAL A 520 15.02 4.73 -9.91
N LEU A 521 13.73 4.36 -10.00
CA LEU A 521 12.82 4.44 -8.87
C LEU A 521 13.08 3.32 -7.85
N PRO A 522 13.11 3.62 -6.54
CA PRO A 522 13.36 2.61 -5.49
C PRO A 522 12.09 1.79 -5.23
N TRP A 523 11.79 0.86 -6.12
CA TRP A 523 10.63 -0.01 -5.97
C TRP A 523 10.75 -0.91 -4.74
N PRO A 524 9.66 -1.11 -3.97
CA PRO A 524 9.58 -2.19 -3.00
C PRO A 524 9.78 -3.56 -3.68
N THR A 525 10.20 -4.58 -2.93
CA THR A 525 10.46 -5.92 -3.46
C THR A 525 9.26 -6.48 -4.25
N GLU A 526 8.03 -6.20 -3.77
CA GLU A 526 6.77 -6.66 -4.35
C GLU A 526 6.41 -5.98 -5.67
N LEU A 527 7.10 -4.89 -6.03
CA LEU A 527 6.88 -4.08 -7.23
C LEU A 527 8.13 -4.00 -8.12
N SER A 528 9.13 -4.83 -7.85
CA SER A 528 10.45 -4.76 -8.50
C SER A 528 10.44 -5.16 -9.97
N ALA A 529 9.43 -5.88 -10.45
CA ALA A 529 9.33 -6.33 -11.84
C ALA A 529 8.72 -5.25 -12.78
N ILE A 530 8.22 -4.12 -12.26
CA ILE A 530 7.62 -3.06 -13.07
C ILE A 530 8.51 -2.64 -14.25
N PRO A 531 9.82 -2.34 -14.09
CA PRO A 531 10.67 -1.92 -15.21
C PRO A 531 10.80 -3.01 -16.29
N ALA A 532 10.88 -4.28 -15.89
CA ALA A 532 11.01 -5.40 -16.80
C ALA A 532 9.70 -5.66 -17.58
N ILE A 533 8.56 -5.58 -16.90
CA ILE A 533 7.24 -5.77 -17.51
C ILE A 533 6.98 -4.63 -18.51
N ALA A 534 7.11 -3.38 -18.08
CA ALA A 534 6.89 -2.21 -18.92
C ALA A 534 7.90 -2.13 -20.07
N GLY A 535 9.17 -2.54 -19.84
CA GLY A 535 10.22 -2.55 -20.85
C GLY A 535 10.11 -3.67 -21.89
N ALA A 536 9.16 -4.59 -21.77
CA ALA A 536 9.02 -5.73 -22.68
C ALA A 536 7.67 -5.78 -23.45
N HIS A 537 6.83 -4.74 -23.35
CA HIS A 537 5.48 -4.75 -23.93
C HIS A 537 5.45 -4.76 -25.48
N HIS A 538 6.54 -4.41 -26.13
CA HIS A 538 6.71 -4.50 -27.59
C HIS A 538 7.62 -5.65 -28.04
N GLU A 539 7.99 -6.54 -27.13
CA GLU A 539 8.63 -7.79 -27.49
C GLU A 539 7.65 -8.71 -28.21
N ARG A 540 8.16 -9.60 -29.06
CA ARG A 540 7.39 -10.58 -29.81
C ARG A 540 7.94 -11.98 -29.58
N LEU A 541 7.05 -12.97 -29.53
CA LEU A 541 7.42 -14.35 -29.22
C LEU A 541 8.48 -14.94 -30.16
N ASP A 542 8.54 -14.46 -31.42
CA ASP A 542 9.50 -14.87 -32.44
C ASP A 542 10.86 -14.15 -32.36
N GLY A 543 11.03 -13.20 -31.43
CA GLY A 543 12.22 -12.37 -31.28
C GLY A 543 12.31 -11.19 -32.26
N SER A 544 11.30 -10.93 -33.09
CA SER A 544 11.26 -9.77 -33.99
C SER A 544 10.82 -8.48 -33.29
N GLY A 545 10.54 -8.54 -31.98
CA GLY A 545 10.17 -7.41 -31.14
C GLY A 545 11.35 -6.53 -30.77
N TYR A 546 11.11 -5.57 -29.90
CA TYR A 546 12.12 -4.65 -29.39
C TYR A 546 11.82 -4.31 -27.91
N PRO A 547 12.83 -3.88 -27.10
CA PRO A 547 14.18 -3.45 -27.49
C PRO A 547 15.21 -4.59 -27.53
N ASP A 548 15.00 -5.70 -26.83
CA ASP A 548 16.02 -6.71 -26.56
C ASP A 548 15.90 -7.95 -27.48
N GLY A 549 14.80 -8.10 -28.22
CA GLY A 549 14.50 -9.25 -29.08
C GLY A 549 14.29 -10.54 -28.29
N LEU A 550 13.59 -10.46 -27.16
CA LEU A 550 13.28 -11.59 -26.30
C LEU A 550 12.38 -12.61 -27.02
N ILE A 551 12.59 -13.91 -26.73
CA ILE A 551 11.88 -15.01 -27.41
C ILE A 551 11.04 -15.80 -26.41
N GLY A 552 9.78 -16.07 -26.72
CA GLY A 552 8.92 -16.98 -25.98
C GLY A 552 8.81 -16.63 -24.50
N ASP A 553 9.18 -17.56 -23.63
CA ASP A 553 9.07 -17.40 -22.16
C ASP A 553 10.13 -16.47 -21.53
N GLN A 554 11.07 -15.96 -22.31
CA GLN A 554 11.93 -14.86 -21.85
C GLN A 554 11.14 -13.56 -21.63
N ILE A 555 10.00 -13.41 -22.35
CA ILE A 555 9.10 -12.27 -22.17
C ILE A 555 8.23 -12.51 -20.94
N PRO A 556 8.24 -11.60 -19.94
CA PRO A 556 7.38 -11.73 -18.77
C PRO A 556 5.91 -11.97 -19.16
N LEU A 557 5.20 -12.86 -18.46
CA LEU A 557 3.80 -13.18 -18.76
C LEU A 557 2.93 -11.90 -18.78
N ALA A 558 3.11 -11.02 -17.80
CA ALA A 558 2.38 -9.76 -17.73
C ALA A 558 2.64 -8.85 -18.95
N ALA A 559 3.85 -8.84 -19.50
CA ALA A 559 4.18 -8.09 -20.71
C ALA A 559 3.50 -8.70 -21.94
N ARG A 560 3.41 -10.04 -22.04
CA ARG A 560 2.68 -10.72 -23.13
C ARG A 560 1.18 -10.41 -23.09
N VAL A 561 0.60 -10.40 -21.88
CA VAL A 561 -0.82 -10.01 -21.67
C VAL A 561 -1.03 -8.53 -22.03
N MET A 562 -0.14 -7.66 -21.57
CA MET A 562 -0.16 -6.23 -21.87
C MET A 562 -0.09 -5.98 -23.38
N ALA A 563 0.78 -6.68 -24.11
CA ALA A 563 0.93 -6.54 -25.56
C ALA A 563 -0.39 -6.81 -26.31
N VAL A 564 -1.16 -7.83 -25.90
CA VAL A 564 -2.48 -8.12 -26.48
C VAL A 564 -3.45 -6.97 -26.23
N CYS A 565 -3.50 -6.44 -25.00
CA CYS A 565 -4.37 -5.33 -24.62
C CYS A 565 -3.98 -4.03 -25.32
N ASP A 566 -2.68 -3.73 -25.40
CA ASP A 566 -2.13 -2.55 -26.07
C ASP A 566 -2.45 -2.55 -27.56
N ILE A 567 -2.18 -3.65 -28.26
CA ILE A 567 -2.52 -3.80 -29.68
C ILE A 567 -4.02 -3.61 -29.91
N PHE A 568 -4.86 -4.21 -29.06
CA PHE A 568 -6.32 -4.08 -29.19
C PHE A 568 -6.78 -2.64 -29.03
N ASP A 569 -6.34 -1.96 -27.94
CA ASP A 569 -6.69 -0.55 -27.70
C ASP A 569 -6.17 0.35 -28.81
N ALA A 570 -4.91 0.11 -29.26
CA ALA A 570 -4.32 0.84 -30.37
C ALA A 570 -5.09 0.73 -31.69
N LEU A 571 -5.82 -0.35 -31.92
CA LEU A 571 -6.63 -0.57 -33.12
C LEU A 571 -8.04 0.02 -32.99
N THR A 572 -8.62 0.03 -31.79
CA THR A 572 -10.03 0.36 -31.55
C THR A 572 -10.26 1.76 -31.01
N ALA A 573 -9.22 2.45 -30.49
CA ALA A 573 -9.33 3.81 -29.97
C ALA A 573 -9.73 4.81 -31.06
N MET A 574 -10.75 5.62 -30.80
CA MET A 574 -11.28 6.64 -31.70
C MET A 574 -10.49 7.96 -31.65
N ASP A 575 -9.58 8.11 -30.70
CA ASP A 575 -8.89 9.36 -30.38
C ASP A 575 -7.69 9.66 -31.31
N ARG A 576 -7.45 8.81 -32.34
CA ARG A 576 -6.33 8.99 -33.28
C ARG A 576 -6.73 9.89 -34.44
N PRO A 577 -6.17 11.11 -34.59
CA PRO A 577 -6.59 12.06 -35.61
C PRO A 577 -6.26 11.62 -37.04
N TYR A 578 -5.45 10.56 -37.22
CA TYR A 578 -4.89 10.16 -38.52
C TYR A 578 -5.27 8.75 -38.97
N LYS A 579 -6.01 7.98 -38.13
CA LYS A 579 -6.40 6.62 -38.45
C LYS A 579 -7.81 6.36 -37.94
N SER A 580 -8.74 6.01 -38.80
CA SER A 580 -10.08 5.62 -38.38
C SER A 580 -10.00 4.40 -37.48
N ALA A 581 -10.69 4.44 -36.33
CA ALA A 581 -10.88 3.29 -35.47
C ALA A 581 -11.50 2.15 -36.27
N ILE A 582 -10.97 0.94 -36.12
CA ILE A 582 -11.58 -0.24 -36.72
C ILE A 582 -12.57 -0.89 -35.71
N SER A 583 -13.52 -1.67 -36.22
CA SER A 583 -14.47 -2.36 -35.36
C SER A 583 -13.77 -3.38 -34.47
N SER A 584 -14.36 -3.62 -33.28
CA SER A 584 -13.85 -4.63 -32.34
C SER A 584 -13.66 -6.00 -32.99
N SER A 585 -14.56 -6.40 -33.91
CA SER A 585 -14.42 -7.66 -34.66
C SER A 585 -13.25 -7.68 -35.62
N GLN A 586 -12.96 -6.57 -36.27
CA GLN A 586 -11.76 -6.45 -37.11
C GLN A 586 -10.47 -6.47 -36.30
N ALA A 587 -10.45 -5.78 -35.16
CA ALA A 587 -9.31 -5.81 -34.24
C ALA A 587 -9.06 -7.22 -33.70
N ALA A 588 -10.11 -7.94 -33.32
CA ALA A 588 -10.05 -9.34 -32.91
C ALA A 588 -9.45 -10.24 -34.00
N SER A 589 -9.86 -10.05 -35.27
CA SER A 589 -9.31 -10.80 -36.41
C SER A 589 -7.82 -10.51 -36.61
N ILE A 590 -7.36 -9.28 -36.40
CA ILE A 590 -5.94 -8.91 -36.49
C ILE A 590 -5.15 -9.59 -35.37
N LEU A 591 -5.66 -9.58 -34.11
CA LEU A 591 -5.01 -10.27 -33.01
C LEU A 591 -4.87 -11.79 -33.28
N GLN A 592 -5.91 -12.44 -33.78
CA GLN A 592 -5.86 -13.85 -34.17
C GLN A 592 -4.84 -14.13 -35.26
N GLU A 593 -4.69 -13.23 -36.23
CA GLU A 593 -3.72 -13.38 -37.29
C GLU A 593 -2.29 -13.20 -36.78
N GLU A 594 -2.02 -12.21 -35.91
CA GLU A 594 -0.71 -12.03 -35.28
C GLU A 594 -0.36 -13.22 -34.38
N ALA A 595 -1.32 -13.78 -33.66
CA ALA A 595 -1.14 -14.98 -32.84
C ALA A 595 -0.82 -16.22 -33.70
N ARG A 596 -1.57 -16.47 -34.78
CA ARG A 596 -1.28 -17.56 -35.73
C ARG A 596 0.11 -17.46 -36.36
N ARG A 597 0.61 -16.26 -36.54
CA ARG A 597 1.98 -16.00 -37.02
C ARG A 597 3.06 -16.16 -35.95
N GLY A 598 2.67 -16.47 -34.71
CA GLY A 598 3.59 -16.63 -33.59
C GLY A 598 4.21 -15.33 -33.08
N LEU A 599 3.58 -14.19 -33.35
CA LEU A 599 4.08 -12.87 -32.91
C LEU A 599 3.64 -12.57 -31.48
N ILE A 600 2.42 -12.93 -31.12
CA ILE A 600 1.84 -12.79 -29.78
C ILE A 600 1.30 -14.13 -29.28
N ASP A 601 0.99 -14.21 -28.00
CA ASP A 601 0.63 -15.47 -27.33
C ASP A 601 -0.80 -15.90 -27.69
N GLN A 602 -0.91 -17.02 -28.41
CA GLN A 602 -2.18 -17.55 -28.88
C GLN A 602 -3.14 -17.90 -27.74
N ASP A 603 -2.63 -18.53 -26.66
CA ASP A 603 -3.44 -18.89 -25.49
C ASP A 603 -4.06 -17.66 -24.83
N ILE A 604 -3.30 -16.58 -24.73
CA ILE A 604 -3.76 -15.31 -24.15
C ILE A 604 -4.82 -14.66 -25.05
N VAL A 605 -4.61 -14.65 -26.37
CA VAL A 605 -5.58 -14.10 -27.33
C VAL A 605 -6.89 -14.90 -27.30
N ASP A 606 -6.81 -16.23 -27.22
CA ASP A 606 -8.01 -17.08 -27.15
C ASP A 606 -8.83 -16.76 -25.88
N ILE A 607 -8.17 -16.65 -24.72
CA ILE A 607 -8.84 -16.30 -23.45
C ILE A 607 -9.44 -14.88 -23.53
N PHE A 608 -8.72 -13.91 -24.10
CA PHE A 608 -9.21 -12.53 -24.29
C PHE A 608 -10.51 -12.47 -25.11
N LEU A 609 -10.58 -13.28 -26.18
CA LEU A 609 -11.74 -13.34 -27.06
C LEU A 609 -12.90 -14.14 -26.46
N ASP A 610 -12.62 -15.30 -25.83
CA ASP A 610 -13.62 -16.16 -25.20
C ASP A 610 -14.32 -15.44 -24.04
N ALA A 611 -13.58 -14.65 -23.26
CA ALA A 611 -14.11 -13.82 -22.19
C ALA A 611 -14.86 -12.57 -22.70
N ARG A 612 -14.90 -12.33 -24.00
CA ARG A 612 -15.50 -11.14 -24.64
C ARG A 612 -15.01 -9.81 -24.06
N LEU A 613 -13.77 -9.75 -23.59
CA LEU A 613 -13.18 -8.51 -23.09
C LEU A 613 -13.20 -7.41 -24.15
N HIS A 614 -13.01 -7.77 -25.42
CA HIS A 614 -13.11 -6.88 -26.56
C HIS A 614 -14.48 -6.20 -26.74
N GLU A 615 -15.57 -6.77 -26.19
CA GLU A 615 -16.92 -6.17 -26.20
C GLU A 615 -17.15 -5.28 -24.97
N SER A 616 -16.61 -5.67 -23.81
CA SER A 616 -16.81 -4.94 -22.55
C SER A 616 -16.03 -3.63 -22.51
N LEU A 617 -14.81 -3.63 -23.05
CA LEU A 617 -13.95 -2.45 -23.12
C LEU A 617 -14.54 -1.32 -23.97
N MET A 618 -15.26 -1.68 -25.05
CA MET A 618 -15.95 -0.68 -25.90
C MET A 618 -17.13 0.01 -25.20
N LYS A 619 -17.72 -0.58 -24.17
CA LYS A 619 -18.79 0.06 -23.38
C LYS A 619 -18.25 1.14 -22.45
N VAL A 620 -17.01 0.98 -21.97
CA VAL A 620 -16.32 1.96 -21.12
C VAL A 620 -15.86 3.18 -21.94
N VAL A 621 -15.54 2.98 -23.22
CA VAL A 621 -15.10 4.07 -24.12
C VAL A 621 -16.27 4.95 -24.60
N ASN A 622 -17.50 4.41 -24.63
CA ASN A 622 -18.70 5.09 -25.17
C ASN A 622 -19.65 5.64 -24.08
N GLY A 623 -19.34 5.49 -22.78
CA GLY A 623 -20.08 6.03 -21.65
C GLY A 623 -19.31 7.11 -20.94
#